data_db24f640c8c8946e3d569ffcd5d5180f
#
_entry.id   db24f640c8c8946e3d569ffcd5d5180f
#
_cell.length_a   1.000
_cell.length_b   1.000
_cell.length_c   1.000
_cell.angle_alpha   90.00
_cell.angle_beta   90.00
_cell.angle_gamma   90.00
#
_symmetry.space_group_name_H-M   'P 1'
#
loop_
_entity.id
_entity.type
_entity.pdbx_description
1 polymer ?
#
loop_
_entity_poly.entity_id
_entity_poly.type
_entity_poly.pdbx_seq_one_letter_code
_entity_poly.pdbx_strand_id
1 'polypeptide(L)'
;YFNSFDEASISTQDLALFPPYLVCLDGDHLDDTGIGEILAILSSSTPIKILFQTNTILPSPNDLEGPFSTGFHDAQLATMAIGINSAYVLQSGNAGLYQLKDQIVGGLNFAGPTLFSVFSGSSVTANVPPYMMSAAAAESRAFPTFIFDPAAGPDWACRFRIEDNSQANIPWPVHHQEYQDQDVQRIVEDAAFTVADFAACDERYADYFDKLPEIKDRNDLVSLADFLDRENGEADSGIPYVSIVDEKHILHRTLVTDRLVQASRQYASAWRSIQELGGIGNSHAENLISRERENWQQKNYPAPEAIPDAPEKPKISENTVKEPVAAAEAPVIVVESEPVEAEMADESSSDDPYIETPRCTTCNECTQINNRMFIYNDDMQAYIADPDAGTFKEMVEAAESCQVCIIHPGIPRNQNEADLPDLMARAEAFA
;
A
#
# COMPACT_ATOMS: atom_id res chain seq x y z
N TYR A 1 -46.51 -34.14 9.18
CA TYR A 1 -45.28 -33.94 9.98
C TYR A 1 -44.27 -33.08 9.23
N PHE A 2 -44.03 -33.34 7.97
CA PHE A 2 -43.03 -32.59 7.17
C PHE A 2 -43.58 -31.33 6.51
N ASN A 3 -44.89 -31.11 6.48
CA ASN A 3 -45.49 -29.90 5.89
C ASN A 3 -45.37 -28.63 6.75
N SER A 4 -44.90 -28.75 7.97
CA SER A 4 -44.68 -27.63 8.91
C SER A 4 -43.23 -27.50 9.36
N PHE A 5 -42.33 -28.23 8.71
CA PHE A 5 -40.91 -28.16 9.03
C PHE A 5 -40.28 -27.00 8.23
N ASP A 6 -39.82 -25.98 8.94
CA ASP A 6 -39.13 -24.84 8.38
C ASP A 6 -37.74 -24.66 9.02
N GLU A 7 -36.96 -23.76 8.50
CA GLU A 7 -35.60 -23.44 8.99
C GLU A 7 -35.62 -23.01 10.48
N ALA A 8 -36.67 -22.33 10.94
CA ALA A 8 -36.85 -21.93 12.32
C ALA A 8 -37.04 -23.09 13.30
N SER A 9 -37.39 -24.27 12.77
CA SER A 9 -37.58 -25.49 13.55
C SER A 9 -36.27 -26.26 13.83
N ILE A 10 -35.16 -25.86 13.17
CA ILE A 10 -33.84 -26.50 13.32
C ILE A 10 -33.07 -25.82 14.43
N SER A 11 -32.67 -26.55 15.46
CA SER A 11 -31.79 -26.02 16.49
C SER A 11 -30.34 -25.90 15.99
N THR A 12 -29.55 -25.03 16.61
CA THR A 12 -28.09 -24.90 16.34
C THR A 12 -27.35 -26.23 16.58
N GLN A 13 -27.87 -27.10 17.46
CA GLN A 13 -27.31 -28.44 17.69
C GLN A 13 -27.62 -29.38 16.55
N ASP A 14 -28.80 -29.26 15.97
CA ASP A 14 -29.19 -30.07 14.79
C ASP A 14 -28.38 -29.63 13.56
N LEU A 15 -28.17 -28.32 13.37
CA LEU A 15 -27.32 -27.77 12.29
C LEU A 15 -25.86 -28.27 12.37
N ALA A 16 -25.33 -28.46 13.58
CA ALA A 16 -23.97 -28.98 13.78
C ALA A 16 -23.83 -30.46 13.37
N LEU A 17 -24.94 -31.19 13.21
CA LEU A 17 -24.94 -32.58 12.76
C LEU A 17 -24.98 -32.71 11.23
N PHE A 18 -25.33 -31.67 10.53
CA PHE A 18 -25.32 -31.68 9.06
C PHE A 18 -23.88 -31.59 8.53
N PRO A 19 -23.48 -32.45 7.59
CA PRO A 19 -22.21 -32.28 6.92
C PRO A 19 -22.23 -30.96 6.13
N PRO A 20 -21.10 -30.21 6.06
CA PRO A 20 -21.04 -29.02 5.24
C PRO A 20 -21.29 -29.37 3.77
N TYR A 21 -22.18 -28.66 3.13
CA TYR A 21 -22.42 -28.79 1.69
C TYR A 21 -21.50 -27.83 0.96
N LEU A 22 -20.71 -28.32 0.00
CA LEU A 22 -19.95 -27.53 -0.94
C LEU A 22 -20.71 -27.43 -2.26
N VAL A 23 -21.10 -26.22 -2.62
CA VAL A 23 -21.74 -25.88 -3.89
C VAL A 23 -20.70 -25.24 -4.79
N CYS A 24 -20.46 -25.82 -5.96
CA CYS A 24 -19.54 -25.24 -6.95
C CYS A 24 -20.35 -24.50 -8.02
N LEU A 25 -20.03 -23.22 -8.20
CA LEU A 25 -20.71 -22.35 -9.17
C LEU A 25 -19.67 -21.79 -10.14
N ASP A 26 -20.08 -21.71 -11.41
CA ASP A 26 -19.31 -21.08 -12.47
C ASP A 26 -19.87 -19.68 -12.72
N GLY A 27 -19.07 -18.65 -12.41
CA GLY A 27 -19.44 -17.24 -12.52
C GLY A 27 -19.73 -16.82 -13.96
N ASP A 28 -18.98 -17.37 -14.93
CA ASP A 28 -19.15 -17.03 -16.35
C ASP A 28 -20.56 -17.37 -16.90
N HIS A 29 -21.34 -18.15 -16.16
CA HIS A 29 -22.71 -18.59 -16.52
C HIS A 29 -23.78 -18.04 -15.56
N LEU A 30 -23.41 -17.19 -14.58
CA LEU A 30 -24.38 -16.60 -13.67
C LEU A 30 -24.92 -15.26 -14.22
N ASP A 31 -26.21 -15.07 -14.05
CA ASP A 31 -26.88 -13.79 -14.28
C ASP A 31 -27.05 -13.01 -12.96
N ASP A 32 -27.53 -11.77 -13.06
CA ASP A 32 -27.79 -10.90 -11.90
C ASP A 32 -28.73 -11.55 -10.86
N THR A 33 -29.63 -12.41 -11.29
CA THR A 33 -30.55 -13.12 -10.41
C THR A 33 -29.80 -14.15 -9.57
N GLY A 34 -28.89 -14.91 -10.18
CA GLY A 34 -28.04 -15.89 -9.50
C GLY A 34 -27.12 -15.24 -8.45
N ILE A 35 -26.56 -14.06 -8.75
CA ILE A 35 -25.78 -13.29 -7.78
C ILE A 35 -26.63 -12.88 -6.57
N GLY A 36 -27.86 -12.42 -6.82
CA GLY A 36 -28.81 -12.11 -5.76
C GLY A 36 -29.15 -13.30 -4.86
N GLU A 37 -29.32 -14.49 -5.44
CA GLU A 37 -29.53 -15.73 -4.69
C GLU A 37 -28.33 -16.12 -3.84
N ILE A 38 -27.09 -15.99 -4.36
CA ILE A 38 -25.87 -16.23 -3.60
C ILE A 38 -25.81 -15.30 -2.39
N LEU A 39 -26.06 -14.00 -2.56
CA LEU A 39 -26.05 -13.02 -1.47
C LEU A 39 -27.14 -13.32 -0.44
N ALA A 40 -28.32 -13.79 -0.86
CA ALA A 40 -29.38 -14.23 0.04
C ALA A 40 -28.95 -15.44 0.88
N ILE A 41 -28.29 -16.43 0.25
CA ILE A 41 -27.74 -17.60 0.96
C ILE A 41 -26.66 -17.17 1.96
N LEU A 42 -25.74 -16.29 1.56
CA LEU A 42 -24.68 -15.79 2.44
C LEU A 42 -25.22 -14.96 3.62
N SER A 43 -26.42 -14.40 3.48
CA SER A 43 -27.12 -13.68 4.55
C SER A 43 -27.86 -14.62 5.52
N SER A 44 -28.01 -15.90 5.17
CA SER A 44 -28.67 -16.89 6.03
C SER A 44 -27.72 -17.40 7.12
N SER A 45 -28.22 -18.15 8.08
CA SER A 45 -27.40 -18.85 9.08
C SER A 45 -27.01 -20.27 8.66
N THR A 46 -27.31 -20.66 7.41
CA THR A 46 -27.11 -22.02 6.93
C THR A 46 -25.62 -22.29 6.66
N PRO A 47 -25.05 -23.44 7.08
CA PRO A 47 -23.64 -23.75 6.92
C PRO A 47 -23.30 -24.23 5.50
N ILE A 48 -23.71 -23.49 4.49
CA ILE A 48 -23.43 -23.78 3.08
C ILE A 48 -22.06 -23.19 2.71
N LYS A 49 -21.25 -23.99 2.01
CA LYS A 49 -19.96 -23.57 1.46
C LYS A 49 -20.13 -23.39 -0.04
N ILE A 50 -19.83 -22.20 -0.53
CA ILE A 50 -19.93 -21.85 -1.94
C ILE A 50 -18.53 -21.69 -2.49
N LEU A 51 -18.16 -22.49 -3.48
CA LEU A 51 -17.00 -22.26 -4.32
C LEU A 51 -17.48 -21.57 -5.60
N PHE A 52 -17.23 -20.29 -5.69
CA PHE A 52 -17.52 -19.46 -6.85
C PHE A 52 -16.26 -19.32 -7.69
N GLN A 53 -16.28 -19.88 -8.88
CA GLN A 53 -15.14 -19.83 -9.80
C GLN A 53 -15.47 -18.86 -10.94
N THR A 54 -14.55 -17.95 -11.24
CA THR A 54 -14.62 -17.06 -12.40
C THR A 54 -13.38 -17.17 -13.28
N ASN A 55 -13.57 -16.97 -14.59
CA ASN A 55 -12.49 -16.88 -15.59
C ASN A 55 -12.44 -15.50 -16.24
N THR A 56 -13.38 -14.62 -15.89
CA THR A 56 -13.54 -13.29 -16.47
C THR A 56 -13.42 -12.23 -15.38
N ILE A 57 -12.48 -11.31 -15.53
CA ILE A 57 -12.27 -10.18 -14.61
C ILE A 57 -12.70 -8.88 -15.28
N LEU A 58 -12.16 -8.61 -16.47
CA LEU A 58 -12.53 -7.45 -17.27
C LEU A 58 -13.65 -7.84 -18.25
N PRO A 59 -14.63 -6.97 -18.47
CA PRO A 59 -15.63 -7.20 -19.51
C PRO A 59 -14.97 -7.30 -20.89
N SER A 60 -15.59 -8.06 -21.81
CA SER A 60 -15.14 -7.95 -23.20
C SER A 60 -15.44 -6.54 -23.73
N PRO A 61 -14.51 -5.90 -24.45
CA PRO A 61 -14.74 -4.57 -25.04
C PRO A 61 -15.98 -4.52 -25.94
N ASN A 62 -16.37 -5.67 -26.50
CA ASN A 62 -17.52 -5.82 -27.41
C ASN A 62 -18.85 -6.01 -26.68
N ASP A 63 -18.83 -6.40 -25.39
CA ASP A 63 -20.05 -6.64 -24.61
C ASP A 63 -20.59 -5.34 -23.96
N LEU A 64 -19.88 -4.23 -24.14
CA LEU A 64 -20.22 -2.94 -23.53
C LEU A 64 -21.17 -2.12 -24.42
N GLU A 65 -22.33 -2.66 -24.81
CA GLU A 65 -23.43 -1.88 -25.38
C GLU A 65 -24.26 -1.20 -24.28
N GLY A 66 -23.69 -0.19 -23.62
CA GLY A 66 -24.44 0.66 -22.69
C GLY A 66 -23.57 1.27 -21.59
N PRO A 67 -23.98 2.43 -21.04
CA PRO A 67 -23.19 3.15 -20.03
C PRO A 67 -23.12 2.42 -18.65
N PHE A 68 -23.81 1.30 -18.50
CA PHE A 68 -23.93 0.55 -17.24
C PHE A 68 -23.54 -0.92 -17.36
N SER A 69 -23.08 -1.40 -18.52
CA SER A 69 -22.58 -2.78 -18.66
C SER A 69 -21.18 -2.85 -18.04
N THR A 70 -21.13 -3.22 -16.79
CA THR A 70 -19.87 -3.39 -16.05
C THR A 70 -19.69 -4.88 -15.75
N GLY A 71 -18.74 -5.54 -16.39
CA GLY A 71 -18.29 -6.90 -16.03
C GLY A 71 -17.61 -6.99 -14.66
N PHE A 72 -17.94 -6.05 -13.78
CA PHE A 72 -17.43 -5.95 -12.42
C PHE A 72 -18.08 -6.93 -11.44
N HIS A 73 -19.21 -7.51 -11.80
CA HIS A 73 -20.05 -8.27 -10.85
C HIS A 73 -19.32 -9.45 -10.22
N ASP A 74 -18.60 -10.23 -10.99
CA ASP A 74 -17.97 -11.45 -10.50
C ASP A 74 -16.79 -11.15 -9.56
N ALA A 75 -15.95 -10.20 -9.92
CA ALA A 75 -14.82 -9.77 -9.08
C ALA A 75 -15.29 -9.02 -7.82
N GLN A 76 -16.49 -8.44 -7.81
CA GLN A 76 -17.04 -7.70 -6.67
C GLN A 76 -17.84 -8.58 -5.69
N LEU A 77 -18.25 -9.78 -6.07
CA LEU A 77 -19.09 -10.65 -5.24
C LEU A 77 -18.51 -10.86 -3.84
N ALA A 78 -17.22 -11.13 -3.75
CA ALA A 78 -16.54 -11.32 -2.46
C ALA A 78 -16.54 -10.03 -1.63
N THR A 79 -16.32 -8.88 -2.25
CA THR A 79 -16.37 -7.57 -1.57
C THR A 79 -17.78 -7.24 -1.07
N MET A 80 -18.82 -7.56 -1.84
CA MET A 80 -20.22 -7.43 -1.38
C MET A 80 -20.52 -8.38 -0.22
N ALA A 81 -20.00 -9.60 -0.26
CA ALA A 81 -20.19 -10.61 0.78
C ALA A 81 -19.58 -10.19 2.12
N ILE A 82 -18.46 -9.46 2.14
CA ILE A 82 -17.89 -8.86 3.36
C ILE A 82 -18.90 -7.93 4.02
N GLY A 83 -19.66 -7.15 3.23
CA GLY A 83 -20.67 -6.22 3.73
C GLY A 83 -21.81 -6.89 4.50
N ILE A 84 -22.08 -8.18 4.26
CA ILE A 84 -23.05 -8.99 5.00
C ILE A 84 -22.60 -9.24 6.45
N ASN A 85 -21.27 -9.25 6.69
CA ASN A 85 -20.65 -9.38 8.02
C ASN A 85 -20.93 -10.70 8.78
N SER A 86 -21.57 -11.68 8.17
CA SER A 86 -21.92 -12.98 8.77
C SER A 86 -21.31 -14.18 8.04
N ALA A 87 -20.86 -13.99 6.80
CA ALA A 87 -20.25 -15.04 5.99
C ALA A 87 -18.74 -15.02 6.10
N TYR A 88 -18.11 -16.20 6.13
CA TYR A 88 -16.68 -16.32 5.90
C TYR A 88 -16.40 -16.08 4.41
N VAL A 89 -15.45 -15.21 4.09
CA VAL A 89 -15.13 -14.90 2.69
C VAL A 89 -13.63 -15.07 2.47
N LEU A 90 -13.27 -15.85 1.45
CA LEU A 90 -11.91 -15.95 0.97
C LEU A 90 -11.90 -15.68 -0.54
N GLN A 91 -11.15 -14.68 -0.98
CA GLN A 91 -10.88 -14.43 -2.38
C GLN A 91 -9.42 -14.71 -2.69
N SER A 92 -9.13 -15.44 -3.75
CA SER A 92 -7.78 -15.65 -4.24
C SER A 92 -7.77 -16.21 -5.67
N GLY A 93 -6.66 -15.99 -6.37
CA GLY A 93 -6.39 -16.76 -7.59
C GLY A 93 -5.95 -18.19 -7.27
N ASN A 94 -6.11 -19.11 -8.23
CA ASN A 94 -5.70 -20.50 -8.06
C ASN A 94 -4.20 -20.66 -7.73
N ALA A 95 -3.36 -19.71 -8.13
CA ALA A 95 -1.94 -19.68 -7.83
C ALA A 95 -1.64 -19.55 -6.32
N GLY A 96 -2.53 -18.87 -5.55
CA GLY A 96 -2.37 -18.64 -4.11
C GLY A 96 -2.96 -19.72 -3.20
N LEU A 97 -3.81 -20.61 -3.72
CA LEU A 97 -4.61 -21.53 -2.88
C LEU A 97 -3.78 -22.45 -1.98
N TYR A 98 -2.60 -22.87 -2.42
CA TYR A 98 -1.76 -23.75 -1.60
C TYR A 98 -1.24 -23.04 -0.33
N GLN A 99 -0.89 -21.78 -0.44
CA GLN A 99 -0.44 -20.95 0.69
C GLN A 99 -1.58 -20.67 1.67
N LEU A 100 -2.83 -20.62 1.17
CA LEU A 100 -4.04 -20.35 1.94
C LEU A 100 -4.71 -21.61 2.50
N LYS A 101 -4.01 -22.75 2.57
CA LYS A 101 -4.57 -24.03 2.99
C LYS A 101 -5.28 -23.96 4.34
N ASP A 102 -4.65 -23.33 5.33
CA ASP A 102 -5.20 -23.26 6.69
C ASP A 102 -6.47 -22.37 6.73
N GLN A 103 -6.50 -21.31 5.95
CA GLN A 103 -7.63 -20.41 5.80
C GLN A 103 -8.80 -21.09 5.05
N ILE A 104 -8.50 -21.91 4.05
CA ILE A 104 -9.51 -22.74 3.38
C ILE A 104 -10.12 -23.73 4.36
N VAL A 105 -9.30 -24.42 5.16
CA VAL A 105 -9.78 -25.34 6.21
C VAL A 105 -10.61 -24.56 7.25
N GLY A 106 -10.21 -23.36 7.64
CA GLY A 106 -10.97 -22.47 8.52
C GLY A 106 -12.36 -22.18 7.95
N GLY A 107 -12.44 -21.77 6.69
CA GLY A 107 -13.71 -21.50 6.02
C GLY A 107 -14.60 -22.74 5.86
N LEU A 108 -14.02 -23.92 5.59
CA LEU A 108 -14.78 -25.17 5.52
C LEU A 108 -15.38 -25.56 6.89
N ASN A 109 -14.67 -25.27 7.98
CA ASN A 109 -15.09 -25.56 9.35
C ASN A 109 -15.95 -24.45 9.97
N PHE A 110 -16.08 -23.29 9.32
CA PHE A 110 -16.89 -22.18 9.83
C PHE A 110 -18.35 -22.63 9.98
N ALA A 111 -18.99 -22.29 11.09
CA ALA A 111 -20.35 -22.75 11.41
C ALA A 111 -21.46 -22.10 10.56
N GLY A 112 -21.17 -20.99 9.88
CA GLY A 112 -22.07 -20.26 9.00
C GLY A 112 -21.78 -20.47 7.51
N PRO A 113 -22.38 -19.62 6.65
CA PRO A 113 -22.15 -19.63 5.21
C PRO A 113 -20.73 -19.20 4.89
N THR A 114 -20.15 -19.75 3.84
CA THR A 114 -18.79 -19.45 3.39
C THR A 114 -18.77 -19.22 1.90
N LEU A 115 -18.07 -18.19 1.46
CA LEU A 115 -17.77 -17.92 0.06
C LEU A 115 -16.26 -18.09 -0.19
N PHE A 116 -15.90 -19.00 -1.07
CA PHE A 116 -14.59 -19.09 -1.70
C PHE A 116 -14.70 -18.53 -3.11
N SER A 117 -14.25 -17.31 -3.34
CA SER A 117 -14.22 -16.68 -4.67
C SER A 117 -12.85 -16.92 -5.29
N VAL A 118 -12.79 -17.67 -6.38
CA VAL A 118 -11.55 -18.15 -6.99
C VAL A 118 -11.47 -17.77 -8.46
N PHE A 119 -10.41 -17.05 -8.83
CA PHE A 119 -10.07 -16.83 -10.23
C PHE A 119 -9.22 -17.99 -10.74
N SER A 120 -9.71 -18.71 -11.75
CA SER A 120 -9.02 -19.90 -12.23
C SER A 120 -7.86 -19.61 -13.19
N GLY A 121 -7.89 -18.46 -13.88
CA GLY A 121 -6.95 -18.10 -14.94
C GLY A 121 -7.10 -18.97 -16.19
N SER A 122 -8.12 -19.82 -16.25
CA SER A 122 -8.34 -20.74 -17.38
C SER A 122 -9.02 -20.01 -18.53
N SER A 123 -8.22 -19.48 -19.46
CA SER A 123 -8.71 -18.92 -20.73
C SER A 123 -8.04 -19.61 -21.89
N VAL A 124 -8.82 -19.92 -22.92
CA VAL A 124 -8.30 -20.53 -24.15
C VAL A 124 -7.48 -19.54 -24.97
N THR A 125 -7.73 -18.24 -24.76
CA THR A 125 -7.09 -17.13 -25.47
C THR A 125 -5.96 -16.47 -24.69
N ALA A 126 -5.66 -16.95 -23.48
CA ALA A 126 -4.53 -16.45 -22.69
C ALA A 126 -3.20 -16.88 -23.31
N ASN A 127 -2.28 -15.93 -23.43
CA ASN A 127 -0.93 -16.14 -23.95
C ASN A 127 0.01 -16.81 -22.94
N VAL A 128 -0.46 -16.97 -21.70
CA VAL A 128 0.28 -17.55 -20.57
C VAL A 128 -0.50 -18.69 -19.93
N PRO A 129 0.15 -19.66 -19.27
CA PRO A 129 -0.53 -20.74 -18.54
C PRO A 129 -1.51 -20.22 -17.48
N PRO A 130 -2.61 -20.95 -17.17
CA PRO A 130 -3.62 -20.53 -16.19
C PRO A 130 -3.05 -20.13 -14.83
N TYR A 131 -2.03 -20.82 -14.35
CA TYR A 131 -1.34 -20.49 -13.11
C TYR A 131 -0.70 -19.08 -13.16
N MET A 132 0.00 -18.75 -14.25
CA MET A 132 0.62 -17.44 -14.42
C MET A 132 -0.43 -16.35 -14.62
N MET A 133 -1.51 -16.65 -15.36
CA MET A 133 -2.63 -15.72 -15.53
C MET A 133 -3.28 -15.39 -14.18
N SER A 134 -3.43 -16.39 -13.32
CA SER A 134 -3.94 -16.20 -11.97
C SER A 134 -2.99 -15.39 -11.08
N ALA A 135 -1.69 -15.62 -11.17
CA ALA A 135 -0.70 -14.81 -10.47
C ALA A 135 -0.71 -13.35 -10.96
N ALA A 136 -0.80 -13.15 -12.28
CA ALA A 136 -0.90 -11.82 -12.88
C ALA A 136 -2.16 -11.06 -12.43
N ALA A 137 -3.29 -11.74 -12.24
CA ALA A 137 -4.52 -11.14 -11.73
C ALA A 137 -4.36 -10.64 -10.27
N ALA A 138 -3.66 -11.38 -9.44
CA ALA A 138 -3.37 -10.97 -8.06
C ALA A 138 -2.37 -9.81 -8.02
N GLU A 139 -1.27 -9.90 -8.76
CA GLU A 139 -0.23 -8.86 -8.84
C GLU A 139 -0.78 -7.54 -9.39
N SER A 140 -1.58 -7.58 -10.43
CA SER A 140 -2.20 -6.40 -11.03
C SER A 140 -3.34 -5.78 -10.21
N ARG A 141 -3.66 -6.29 -9.04
CA ARG A 141 -4.83 -5.90 -8.23
C ARG A 141 -6.18 -6.12 -8.95
N ALA A 142 -6.19 -6.81 -10.08
CA ALA A 142 -7.42 -7.17 -10.77
C ALA A 142 -8.24 -8.20 -9.98
N PHE A 143 -7.56 -9.10 -9.27
CA PHE A 143 -8.18 -10.07 -8.37
C PHE A 143 -7.31 -10.29 -7.13
N PRO A 144 -7.26 -9.32 -6.19
CA PRO A 144 -6.41 -9.39 -5.02
C PRO A 144 -6.86 -10.47 -4.05
N THR A 145 -5.91 -11.01 -3.29
CA THR A 145 -6.18 -11.99 -2.23
C THR A 145 -6.62 -11.29 -0.96
N PHE A 146 -7.74 -11.73 -0.37
CA PHE A 146 -8.14 -11.30 0.96
C PHE A 146 -9.01 -12.34 1.65
N ILE A 147 -9.06 -12.25 2.98
CA ILE A 147 -9.83 -13.15 3.83
C ILE A 147 -10.62 -12.32 4.83
N PHE A 148 -11.90 -12.65 4.98
CA PHE A 148 -12.74 -12.12 6.03
C PHE A 148 -13.31 -13.25 6.87
N ASP A 149 -12.94 -13.31 8.15
CA ASP A 149 -13.42 -14.27 9.12
C ASP A 149 -14.23 -13.56 10.21
N PRO A 150 -15.57 -13.63 10.18
CA PRO A 150 -16.41 -12.97 11.17
C PRO A 150 -16.24 -13.51 12.59
N ALA A 151 -15.66 -14.71 12.75
CA ALA A 151 -15.44 -15.35 14.05
C ALA A 151 -14.06 -15.02 14.67
N ALA A 152 -13.14 -14.40 13.92
CA ALA A 152 -11.78 -14.17 14.39
C ALA A 152 -11.67 -13.12 15.53
N GLY A 153 -12.70 -12.30 15.77
CA GLY A 153 -12.68 -11.31 16.84
C GLY A 153 -13.75 -10.24 16.68
N PRO A 154 -13.80 -9.24 17.58
CA PRO A 154 -14.80 -8.17 17.51
C PRO A 154 -14.47 -7.10 16.48
N ASP A 155 -13.19 -6.91 16.15
CA ASP A 155 -12.70 -5.79 15.36
C ASP A 155 -12.33 -6.18 13.93
N TRP A 156 -12.36 -5.22 13.00
CA TRP A 156 -11.95 -5.43 11.62
C TRP A 156 -10.51 -5.91 11.50
N ALA A 157 -9.60 -5.39 12.32
CA ALA A 157 -8.19 -5.78 12.34
C ALA A 157 -7.98 -7.28 12.64
N CYS A 158 -8.90 -7.92 13.38
CA CYS A 158 -8.87 -9.36 13.63
C CYS A 158 -9.50 -10.17 12.50
N ARG A 159 -10.54 -9.59 11.83
CA ARG A 159 -11.40 -10.31 10.89
C ARG A 159 -10.91 -10.25 9.46
N PHE A 160 -10.25 -9.17 9.07
CA PHE A 160 -9.90 -8.90 7.68
C PHE A 160 -8.39 -8.93 7.46
N ARG A 161 -7.95 -9.66 6.43
CA ARG A 161 -6.54 -9.88 6.12
C ARG A 161 -6.27 -9.72 4.63
N ILE A 162 -5.16 -9.03 4.29
CA ILE A 162 -4.69 -8.78 2.92
C ILE A 162 -3.18 -8.98 2.75
N GLU A 163 -2.48 -9.44 3.77
CA GLU A 163 -1.01 -9.56 3.83
C GLU A 163 -0.44 -10.57 2.82
N ASP A 164 -1.29 -11.44 2.26
CA ASP A 164 -0.89 -12.42 1.25
C ASP A 164 -0.68 -11.80 -0.15
N ASN A 165 -0.87 -10.46 -0.31
CA ASN A 165 -0.56 -9.76 -1.55
C ASN A 165 0.84 -9.18 -1.51
N SER A 166 1.60 -9.31 -2.60
CA SER A 166 2.92 -8.69 -2.71
C SER A 166 2.82 -7.17 -2.63
N GLN A 167 3.77 -6.51 -1.96
CA GLN A 167 3.83 -5.04 -1.86
C GLN A 167 2.46 -4.41 -1.56
N ALA A 168 1.75 -4.95 -0.55
CA ALA A 168 0.35 -4.59 -0.26
C ALA A 168 0.14 -3.10 0.08
N ASN A 169 1.20 -2.37 0.43
CA ASN A 169 1.19 -0.94 0.80
C ASN A 169 1.16 0.04 -0.38
N ILE A 170 1.36 -0.43 -1.62
CA ILE A 170 1.35 0.41 -2.81
C ILE A 170 0.21 0.03 -3.77
N PRO A 171 -0.24 0.97 -4.64
CA PRO A 171 -1.31 0.71 -5.60
C PRO A 171 -0.95 -0.42 -6.57
N TRP A 172 0.20 -0.34 -7.20
CA TRP A 172 0.69 -1.27 -8.20
C TRP A 172 2.04 -1.82 -7.79
N PRO A 173 2.22 -3.16 -7.70
CA PRO A 173 3.52 -3.74 -7.42
C PRO A 173 4.55 -3.36 -8.48
N VAL A 174 5.78 -3.12 -8.04
CA VAL A 174 6.89 -2.76 -8.91
C VAL A 174 7.82 -3.96 -9.07
N HIS A 175 8.11 -4.32 -10.31
CA HIS A 175 8.97 -5.44 -10.66
C HIS A 175 10.09 -5.00 -11.61
N HIS A 176 11.21 -5.70 -11.56
CA HIS A 176 12.30 -5.50 -12.50
C HIS A 176 11.93 -6.12 -13.85
N GLN A 177 11.77 -5.27 -14.86
CA GLN A 177 11.57 -5.69 -16.24
C GLN A 177 12.92 -5.72 -16.98
N GLU A 178 13.23 -6.88 -17.56
CA GLU A 178 14.48 -7.09 -18.30
C GLU A 178 14.20 -7.16 -19.79
N TYR A 179 14.91 -6.36 -20.58
CA TYR A 179 14.83 -6.38 -22.05
C TYR A 179 16.17 -6.06 -22.71
N GLN A 180 16.24 -6.24 -24.02
CA GLN A 180 17.40 -5.86 -24.84
C GLN A 180 17.08 -4.58 -25.62
N ASP A 181 18.01 -3.63 -25.58
CA ASP A 181 17.91 -2.43 -26.41
C ASP A 181 18.34 -2.67 -27.86
N GLN A 182 18.40 -1.60 -28.67
CA GLN A 182 18.81 -1.67 -30.08
C GLN A 182 20.27 -2.09 -30.24
N ASP A 183 21.11 -1.89 -29.25
CA ASP A 183 22.53 -2.28 -29.23
C ASP A 183 22.75 -3.67 -28.60
N VAL A 184 21.65 -4.43 -28.39
CA VAL A 184 21.66 -5.77 -27.75
C VAL A 184 22.22 -5.75 -26.33
N GLN A 185 22.16 -4.59 -25.66
CA GLN A 185 22.53 -4.49 -24.25
C GLN A 185 21.33 -4.85 -23.38
N ARG A 186 21.60 -5.60 -22.33
CA ARG A 186 20.61 -5.96 -21.32
C ARG A 186 20.30 -4.73 -20.46
N ILE A 187 19.06 -4.29 -20.50
CA ILE A 187 18.53 -3.22 -19.64
C ILE A 187 17.62 -3.85 -18.59
N VAL A 188 17.74 -3.37 -17.37
CA VAL A 188 16.83 -3.69 -16.25
C VAL A 188 16.21 -2.39 -15.80
N GLU A 189 14.89 -2.33 -15.80
CA GLU A 189 14.11 -1.15 -15.44
C GLU A 189 13.00 -1.55 -14.48
N ASP A 190 12.69 -0.69 -13.52
CA ASP A 190 11.56 -0.90 -12.62
C ASP A 190 10.26 -0.50 -13.32
N ALA A 191 9.32 -1.44 -13.38
CA ALA A 191 8.01 -1.23 -13.99
C ALA A 191 6.89 -1.62 -13.02
N ALA A 192 5.89 -0.75 -12.88
CA ALA A 192 4.69 -1.06 -12.15
C ALA A 192 3.82 -2.05 -12.94
N PHE A 193 3.32 -3.09 -12.29
CA PHE A 193 2.46 -4.10 -12.89
C PHE A 193 1.00 -3.76 -12.63
N THR A 194 0.30 -3.33 -13.65
CA THR A 194 -1.07 -2.79 -13.58
C THR A 194 -2.12 -3.76 -14.15
N VAL A 195 -3.40 -3.40 -14.04
CA VAL A 195 -4.50 -4.13 -14.69
C VAL A 195 -4.33 -4.20 -16.20
N ALA A 196 -3.69 -3.21 -16.81
CA ALA A 196 -3.43 -3.24 -18.25
C ALA A 196 -2.38 -4.30 -18.62
N ASP A 197 -1.38 -4.54 -17.76
CA ASP A 197 -0.40 -5.61 -17.96
C ASP A 197 -1.07 -6.98 -17.86
N PHE A 198 -2.00 -7.15 -16.91
CA PHE A 198 -2.85 -8.35 -16.85
C PHE A 198 -3.69 -8.53 -18.12
N ALA A 199 -4.34 -7.45 -18.60
CA ALA A 199 -5.16 -7.51 -19.81
C ALA A 199 -4.33 -7.87 -21.05
N ALA A 200 -3.08 -7.43 -21.11
CA ALA A 200 -2.17 -7.77 -22.23
C ALA A 200 -1.82 -9.27 -22.31
N CYS A 201 -2.06 -10.04 -21.24
CA CYS A 201 -1.82 -11.48 -21.21
C CYS A 201 -2.92 -12.32 -21.91
N ASP A 202 -4.04 -11.73 -22.32
CA ASP A 202 -5.19 -12.46 -22.88
C ASP A 202 -5.76 -11.76 -24.12
N GLU A 203 -5.86 -12.46 -25.24
CA GLU A 203 -6.38 -11.93 -26.50
C GLU A 203 -7.82 -11.42 -26.42
N ARG A 204 -8.63 -11.87 -25.46
CA ARG A 204 -9.99 -11.36 -25.22
C ARG A 204 -10.00 -9.85 -24.97
N TYR A 205 -8.91 -9.32 -24.46
CA TYR A 205 -8.75 -7.92 -24.11
C TYR A 205 -7.94 -7.11 -25.15
N ALA A 206 -7.66 -7.68 -26.32
CA ALA A 206 -6.85 -7.03 -27.36
C ALA A 206 -7.42 -5.67 -27.82
N ASP A 207 -8.76 -5.53 -27.83
CA ASP A 207 -9.46 -4.30 -28.25
C ASP A 207 -9.37 -3.17 -27.19
N TYR A 208 -8.76 -3.42 -26.02
CA TYR A 208 -8.40 -2.39 -25.05
C TYR A 208 -7.09 -1.70 -25.39
N PHE A 209 -6.39 -2.15 -26.45
CA PHE A 209 -5.09 -1.63 -26.85
C PHE A 209 -5.12 -1.13 -28.28
N ASP A 210 -4.56 0.06 -28.47
CA ASP A 210 -4.33 0.60 -29.80
C ASP A 210 -2.90 0.29 -30.25
N LYS A 211 -2.76 -0.16 -31.50
CA LYS A 211 -1.43 -0.38 -32.08
C LYS A 211 -0.76 0.96 -32.29
N LEU A 212 0.43 1.13 -31.73
CA LEU A 212 1.28 2.27 -32.04
C LEU A 212 1.56 2.30 -33.56
N PRO A 213 1.23 3.39 -34.27
CA PRO A 213 1.83 3.61 -35.55
C PRO A 213 3.36 3.68 -35.38
N GLU A 214 4.15 3.18 -36.32
CA GLU A 214 5.64 3.04 -36.28
C GLU A 214 6.44 4.35 -36.02
N ILE A 215 5.93 5.27 -35.24
CA ILE A 215 6.58 6.54 -34.92
C ILE A 215 7.42 6.32 -33.66
N LYS A 216 8.70 6.07 -33.87
CA LYS A 216 9.69 5.61 -32.87
C LYS A 216 10.04 6.59 -31.75
N ASP A 217 9.70 7.88 -31.82
CA ASP A 217 10.14 8.89 -30.86
C ASP A 217 8.99 9.86 -30.51
N ARG A 218 8.06 9.40 -29.67
CA ARG A 218 7.07 10.29 -29.07
C ARG A 218 7.48 10.57 -27.62
N ASN A 219 7.88 11.82 -27.36
CA ASN A 219 8.21 12.30 -26.02
C ASN A 219 6.97 12.50 -25.12
N ASP A 220 5.77 12.23 -25.67
CA ASP A 220 4.48 12.38 -25.01
C ASP A 220 3.93 11.05 -24.44
N LEU A 221 4.70 9.97 -24.48
CA LEU A 221 4.33 8.68 -23.91
C LEU A 221 4.66 8.63 -22.41
N VAL A 222 3.68 8.20 -21.62
CA VAL A 222 3.80 8.07 -20.16
C VAL A 222 3.37 6.66 -19.75
N SER A 223 4.05 6.01 -18.80
CA SER A 223 3.60 4.73 -18.29
C SER A 223 2.19 4.85 -17.70
N LEU A 224 1.35 3.81 -17.81
CA LEU A 224 -0.01 3.88 -17.28
C LEU A 224 -0.04 4.21 -15.78
N ALA A 225 0.88 3.67 -15.00
CA ALA A 225 0.98 3.95 -13.57
C ALA A 225 1.24 5.44 -13.31
N ASP A 226 2.27 6.02 -13.96
CA ASP A 226 2.59 7.44 -13.84
C ASP A 226 1.45 8.34 -14.36
N PHE A 227 0.76 7.90 -15.41
CA PHE A 227 -0.40 8.61 -15.95
C PHE A 227 -1.54 8.70 -14.92
N LEU A 228 -1.81 7.60 -14.21
CA LEU A 228 -2.85 7.56 -13.18
C LEU A 228 -2.49 8.40 -11.95
N ASP A 229 -1.21 8.50 -11.60
CA ASP A 229 -0.74 9.29 -10.46
C ASP A 229 -0.75 10.80 -10.74
N ARG A 230 -0.48 11.25 -11.99
CA ARG A 230 -0.41 12.67 -12.38
C ARG A 230 -1.76 13.37 -12.49
N GLU A 231 -2.83 12.67 -12.71
CA GLU A 231 -4.17 13.27 -12.97
C GLU A 231 -4.76 14.11 -11.84
N ASN A 232 -4.14 14.12 -10.70
CA ASN A 232 -4.61 14.95 -9.57
C ASN A 232 -4.30 16.45 -9.72
N GLY A 233 -3.75 16.92 -10.84
CA GLY A 233 -3.49 18.35 -10.98
C GLY A 233 -2.88 18.91 -12.29
N GLU A 234 -2.44 18.11 -13.25
CA GLU A 234 -1.74 18.64 -14.45
C GLU A 234 -2.50 18.34 -15.75
N ALA A 235 -2.73 19.42 -16.53
CA ALA A 235 -3.56 19.41 -17.74
C ALA A 235 -2.90 18.79 -18.99
N ASP A 236 -1.64 18.32 -18.92
CA ASP A 236 -0.89 17.72 -20.04
C ASP A 236 -0.33 16.36 -19.62
N SER A 237 -1.21 15.38 -19.47
CA SER A 237 -0.89 14.09 -18.88
C SER A 237 -0.19 13.11 -19.82
N GLY A 238 0.00 13.43 -21.09
CA GLY A 238 0.61 12.53 -22.09
C GLY A 238 -0.32 11.39 -22.55
N ILE A 239 0.24 10.42 -23.27
CA ILE A 239 -0.49 9.25 -23.81
C ILE A 239 -0.07 8.00 -23.03
N PRO A 240 -1.01 7.30 -22.35
CA PRO A 240 -0.68 6.15 -21.53
C PRO A 240 -0.29 4.93 -22.37
N TYR A 241 0.76 4.23 -21.93
CA TYR A 241 1.21 2.99 -22.55
C TYR A 241 1.54 1.93 -21.51
N VAL A 242 1.59 0.68 -21.94
CA VAL A 242 2.19 -0.44 -21.22
C VAL A 242 3.36 -1.01 -22.00
N SER A 243 4.34 -1.55 -21.28
CA SER A 243 5.52 -2.19 -21.84
C SER A 243 5.31 -3.70 -21.91
N ILE A 244 5.51 -4.27 -23.08
CA ILE A 244 5.43 -5.72 -23.33
C ILE A 244 6.77 -6.19 -23.87
N VAL A 245 7.33 -7.22 -23.25
CA VAL A 245 8.57 -7.85 -23.71
C VAL A 245 8.22 -9.14 -24.45
N ASP A 246 8.65 -9.25 -25.71
CA ASP A 246 8.39 -10.43 -26.52
C ASP A 246 9.36 -11.59 -26.23
N GLU A 247 9.15 -12.74 -26.87
CA GLU A 247 10.01 -13.93 -26.72
C GLU A 247 11.49 -13.71 -27.12
N LYS A 248 11.77 -12.64 -27.84
CA LYS A 248 13.12 -12.25 -28.27
C LYS A 248 13.75 -11.22 -27.31
N HIS A 249 13.10 -10.95 -26.18
CA HIS A 249 13.51 -9.92 -25.21
C HIS A 249 13.48 -8.49 -25.77
N ILE A 250 12.66 -8.23 -26.81
CA ILE A 250 12.49 -6.90 -27.36
C ILE A 250 11.31 -6.22 -26.69
N LEU A 251 11.52 -4.97 -26.25
CA LEU A 251 10.50 -4.14 -25.64
C LEU A 251 9.57 -3.54 -26.71
N HIS A 252 8.28 -3.75 -26.52
CA HIS A 252 7.22 -3.11 -27.29
C HIS A 252 6.40 -2.22 -26.36
N ARG A 253 6.02 -1.03 -26.84
CA ARG A 253 5.10 -0.13 -26.15
C ARG A 253 3.76 -0.17 -26.87
N THR A 254 2.70 -0.41 -26.11
CA THR A 254 1.33 -0.50 -26.63
C THR A 254 0.47 0.55 -25.95
N LEU A 255 -0.30 1.30 -26.74
CA LEU A 255 -1.16 2.36 -26.20
C LEU A 255 -2.37 1.76 -25.52
N VAL A 256 -2.76 2.37 -24.41
CA VAL A 256 -3.91 1.98 -23.61
C VAL A 256 -5.10 2.87 -23.96
N THR A 257 -6.25 2.27 -24.26
CA THR A 257 -7.48 3.02 -24.54
C THR A 257 -8.06 3.66 -23.29
N ASP A 258 -8.86 4.72 -23.44
CA ASP A 258 -9.54 5.41 -22.33
C ASP A 258 -10.39 4.45 -21.48
N ARG A 259 -10.96 3.41 -22.09
CA ARG A 259 -11.75 2.39 -21.38
C ARG A 259 -10.90 1.62 -20.37
N LEU A 260 -9.70 1.19 -20.78
CA LEU A 260 -8.80 0.46 -19.88
C LEU A 260 -8.19 1.39 -18.83
N VAL A 261 -7.96 2.66 -19.15
CA VAL A 261 -7.57 3.69 -18.17
C VAL A 261 -8.66 3.83 -17.10
N GLN A 262 -9.94 3.92 -17.48
CA GLN A 262 -11.03 3.99 -16.52
C GLN A 262 -11.16 2.73 -15.67
N ALA A 263 -11.04 1.54 -16.28
CA ALA A 263 -11.02 0.28 -15.54
C ALA A 263 -9.86 0.26 -14.53
N SER A 264 -8.65 0.66 -14.94
CA SER A 264 -7.48 0.72 -14.05
C SER A 264 -7.71 1.64 -12.84
N ARG A 265 -8.35 2.80 -13.04
CA ARG A 265 -8.74 3.70 -11.93
C ARG A 265 -9.73 3.03 -10.96
N GLN A 266 -10.69 2.30 -11.49
CA GLN A 266 -11.69 1.59 -10.67
C GLN A 266 -11.01 0.50 -9.82
N TYR A 267 -10.09 -0.28 -10.41
CA TYR A 267 -9.32 -1.29 -9.67
C TYR A 267 -8.38 -0.67 -8.63
N ALA A 268 -7.71 0.43 -8.96
CA ALA A 268 -6.90 1.17 -7.99
C ALA A 268 -7.74 1.69 -6.82
N SER A 269 -8.94 2.22 -7.09
CA SER A 269 -9.88 2.68 -6.07
C SER A 269 -10.40 1.52 -5.21
N ALA A 270 -10.76 0.39 -5.82
CA ALA A 270 -11.19 -0.80 -5.11
C ALA A 270 -10.07 -1.36 -4.22
N TRP A 271 -8.83 -1.41 -4.73
CA TRP A 271 -7.67 -1.82 -3.95
C TRP A 271 -7.43 -0.92 -2.75
N ARG A 272 -7.50 0.41 -2.93
CA ARG A 272 -7.38 1.37 -1.82
C ARG A 272 -8.43 1.12 -0.73
N SER A 273 -9.67 0.84 -1.12
CA SER A 273 -10.72 0.50 -0.15
C SER A 273 -10.40 -0.79 0.62
N ILE A 274 -9.84 -1.80 -0.06
CA ILE A 274 -9.39 -3.05 0.55
C ILE A 274 -8.21 -2.81 1.49
N GLN A 275 -7.25 -1.96 1.10
CA GLN A 275 -6.12 -1.54 1.95
C GLN A 275 -6.63 -0.87 3.24
N GLU A 276 -7.55 0.09 3.13
CA GLU A 276 -8.13 0.76 4.30
C GLU A 276 -8.83 -0.22 5.25
N LEU A 277 -9.58 -1.19 4.72
CA LEU A 277 -10.19 -2.26 5.52
C LEU A 277 -9.14 -3.15 6.20
N GLY A 278 -8.02 -3.40 5.53
CA GLY A 278 -6.88 -4.14 6.06
C GLY A 278 -5.96 -3.34 6.97
N GLY A 279 -6.29 -2.06 7.24
CA GLY A 279 -5.49 -1.18 8.09
C GLY A 279 -4.26 -0.58 7.42
N ILE A 280 -4.06 -0.79 6.12
CA ILE A 280 -2.98 -0.19 5.35
C ILE A 280 -3.44 1.15 4.79
N GLY A 281 -2.68 2.24 5.05
CA GLY A 281 -3.06 3.58 4.60
C GLY A 281 -4.43 4.03 5.16
N ASN A 282 -4.70 3.71 6.44
CA ASN A 282 -5.99 3.98 7.06
C ASN A 282 -6.18 5.48 7.27
N SER A 283 -7.01 6.11 6.42
CA SER A 283 -7.27 7.55 6.41
C SER A 283 -7.86 8.08 7.74
N HIS A 284 -8.60 7.26 8.47
CA HIS A 284 -9.13 7.64 9.79
C HIS A 284 -8.02 7.70 10.84
N ALA A 285 -7.09 6.76 10.82
CA ALA A 285 -5.93 6.75 11.72
C ALA A 285 -4.99 7.93 11.43
N GLU A 286 -4.72 8.21 10.17
CA GLU A 286 -3.92 9.36 9.74
C GLU A 286 -4.55 10.69 10.16
N ASN A 287 -5.85 10.85 9.97
CA ASN A 287 -6.60 12.03 10.43
C ASN A 287 -6.58 12.18 11.96
N LEU A 288 -6.65 11.07 12.69
CA LEU A 288 -6.57 11.11 14.16
C LEU A 288 -5.18 11.56 14.62
N ILE A 289 -4.13 10.98 14.04
CA ILE A 289 -2.73 11.34 14.33
C ILE A 289 -2.48 12.82 13.99
N SER A 290 -2.98 13.31 12.86
CA SER A 290 -2.83 14.70 12.45
C SER A 290 -3.52 15.66 13.44
N ARG A 291 -4.73 15.34 13.88
CA ARG A 291 -5.47 16.12 14.90
C ARG A 291 -4.73 16.12 16.24
N GLU A 292 -4.21 14.99 16.67
CA GLU A 292 -3.45 14.91 17.93
C GLU A 292 -2.13 15.68 17.84
N ARG A 293 -1.45 15.67 16.69
CA ARG A 293 -0.27 16.53 16.44
C ARG A 293 -0.62 18.01 16.51
N GLU A 294 -1.70 18.44 15.86
CA GLU A 294 -2.18 19.82 15.92
C GLU A 294 -2.54 20.24 17.34
N ASN A 295 -3.27 19.41 18.07
CA ASN A 295 -3.63 19.65 19.46
C ASN A 295 -2.38 19.76 20.35
N TRP A 296 -1.40 18.90 20.14
CA TRP A 296 -0.14 18.92 20.87
C TRP A 296 0.67 20.18 20.57
N GLN A 297 0.76 20.57 19.28
CA GLN A 297 1.44 21.81 18.88
C GLN A 297 0.76 23.04 19.50
N GLN A 298 -0.57 23.13 19.46
CA GLN A 298 -1.31 24.23 20.08
C GLN A 298 -1.12 24.31 21.59
N LYS A 299 -1.02 23.17 22.27
CA LYS A 299 -0.79 23.14 23.73
C LYS A 299 0.63 23.52 24.14
N ASN A 300 1.62 23.07 23.37
CA ASN A 300 3.02 23.23 23.74
C ASN A 300 3.68 24.45 23.07
N TYR A 301 3.13 24.93 21.98
CA TYR A 301 3.58 26.11 21.25
C TYR A 301 2.36 26.97 20.89
N PRO A 302 1.73 27.64 21.88
CA PRO A 302 0.65 28.56 21.59
C PRO A 302 1.21 29.66 20.69
N ALA A 303 0.46 29.99 19.62
CA ALA A 303 0.82 31.12 18.76
C ALA A 303 1.13 32.34 19.63
N PRO A 304 2.21 33.10 19.35
CA PRO A 304 2.51 34.30 20.12
C PRO A 304 1.27 35.20 20.11
N GLU A 305 0.78 35.56 21.32
CA GLU A 305 -0.33 36.49 21.47
C GLU A 305 -0.02 37.71 20.59
N ALA A 306 -0.98 38.08 19.73
CA ALA A 306 -0.86 39.28 18.92
C ALA A 306 -0.51 40.46 19.82
N ILE A 307 0.70 41.00 19.64
CA ILE A 307 1.12 42.19 20.38
C ILE A 307 0.05 43.27 20.09
N PRO A 308 -0.63 43.83 21.12
CA PRO A 308 -1.59 44.86 20.86
C PRO A 308 -0.91 46.02 20.12
N ASP A 309 -1.55 46.52 19.08
CA ASP A 309 -1.09 47.62 18.25
C ASP A 309 -0.45 48.71 19.09
N ALA A 310 0.82 49.02 18.78
CA ALA A 310 1.51 50.13 19.37
C ALA A 310 0.73 51.42 19.06
N PRO A 311 0.61 52.34 20.03
CA PRO A 311 -0.20 53.57 19.82
C PRO A 311 0.37 54.39 18.66
N GLU A 312 -0.54 54.89 17.83
CA GLU A 312 -0.26 55.76 16.64
C GLU A 312 0.71 56.87 17.00
N LYS A 313 1.85 56.94 16.31
CA LYS A 313 2.76 58.12 16.38
C LYS A 313 2.08 59.32 15.73
N PRO A 314 2.15 60.50 16.37
CA PRO A 314 1.59 61.73 15.83
C PRO A 314 2.24 62.14 14.51
N LYS A 315 1.46 62.53 13.56
CA LYS A 315 1.86 63.11 12.25
C LYS A 315 2.67 64.38 12.48
N ILE A 316 3.96 64.39 12.09
CA ILE A 316 4.72 65.62 11.92
C ILE A 316 4.98 65.79 10.42
N SER A 317 4.64 66.98 9.96
CA SER A 317 4.66 67.47 8.59
C SER A 317 6.07 67.58 8.01
N GLU A 318 6.15 67.37 6.70
CA GLU A 318 7.29 67.63 5.82
C GLU A 318 7.96 69.00 6.04
N ASN A 319 9.28 69.01 6.07
CA ASN A 319 10.05 69.97 5.21
C ASN A 319 11.56 69.66 5.19
N THR A 320 12.03 69.45 3.97
CA THR A 320 13.24 70.03 3.31
C THR A 320 14.67 69.61 3.70
N VAL A 321 15.29 68.81 2.77
CA VAL A 321 16.62 69.05 2.14
C VAL A 321 17.92 68.89 2.98
N LYS A 322 18.69 67.91 2.68
CA LYS A 322 20.06 67.88 2.06
C LYS A 322 20.84 66.61 2.41
N GLU A 323 21.33 65.99 1.37
CA GLU A 323 22.47 65.07 1.32
C GLU A 323 23.81 65.81 1.66
N PRO A 324 24.98 65.12 1.69
CA PRO A 324 25.38 63.74 2.01
C PRO A 324 26.50 63.66 3.07
N VAL A 325 26.97 62.45 3.46
CA VAL A 325 28.39 62.00 3.53
C VAL A 325 28.53 60.63 4.21
N ALA A 326 29.03 59.71 3.44
CA ALA A 326 29.98 58.59 3.58
C ALA A 326 30.19 57.82 4.91
N ALA A 327 30.17 56.51 4.71
CA ALA A 327 31.08 55.46 5.17
C ALA A 327 31.01 54.94 6.61
N ALA A 328 30.59 53.65 6.71
CA ALA A 328 31.50 52.62 7.25
C ALA A 328 30.87 51.22 7.08
N GLU A 329 31.60 50.39 6.42
CA GLU A 329 31.35 48.97 6.18
C GLU A 329 31.50 48.18 7.48
N ALA A 330 30.64 47.16 7.65
CA ALA A 330 30.94 45.99 8.45
C ALA A 330 30.41 44.73 7.76
N PRO A 331 31.11 43.60 7.82
CA PRO A 331 31.14 42.61 6.76
C PRO A 331 29.98 41.61 6.82
N VAL A 332 29.45 41.33 5.66
CA VAL A 332 28.56 40.17 5.40
C VAL A 332 29.43 38.93 5.28
N ILE A 333 29.27 37.99 6.19
CA ILE A 333 29.81 36.64 6.02
C ILE A 333 28.85 35.87 5.15
N VAL A 334 29.22 35.69 3.88
CA VAL A 334 28.60 34.74 2.96
C VAL A 334 29.21 33.38 3.30
N VAL A 335 28.42 32.46 3.79
CA VAL A 335 28.81 31.05 3.85
C VAL A 335 28.27 30.39 2.58
N GLU A 336 29.20 30.16 1.68
CA GLU A 336 29.05 29.41 0.45
C GLU A 336 28.94 27.92 0.84
N SER A 337 27.81 27.27 0.54
CA SER A 337 27.63 25.83 0.72
C SER A 337 28.10 25.12 -0.54
N GLU A 338 29.26 24.49 -0.47
CA GLU A 338 29.67 23.48 -1.46
C GLU A 338 28.97 22.12 -1.19
N PRO A 339 28.63 21.34 -2.23
CA PRO A 339 28.01 20.03 -2.07
C PRO A 339 29.06 19.00 -1.62
N VAL A 340 28.79 18.35 -0.50
CA VAL A 340 29.61 17.21 -0.04
C VAL A 340 29.13 15.95 -0.74
N GLU A 341 29.99 15.43 -1.61
CA GLU A 341 29.88 14.09 -2.19
C GLU A 341 29.89 13.03 -1.06
N ALA A 342 28.96 12.06 -1.17
CA ALA A 342 28.89 10.93 -0.26
C ALA A 342 30.08 9.98 -0.52
N GLU A 343 31.09 10.05 0.32
CA GLU A 343 32.10 9.00 0.42
C GLU A 343 31.55 7.85 1.27
N MET A 344 31.60 6.65 0.71
CA MET A 344 31.33 5.38 1.39
C MET A 344 32.37 5.23 2.51
N ALA A 345 31.91 5.26 3.75
CA ALA A 345 32.77 5.07 4.91
C ALA A 345 33.06 3.58 5.12
N ASP A 346 34.34 3.33 5.11
CA ASP A 346 35.07 2.17 5.56
C ASP A 346 34.69 1.74 6.99
N GLU A 347 34.67 0.43 7.24
CA GLU A 347 34.47 -0.17 8.56
C GLU A 347 35.62 0.22 9.50
N SER A 348 35.45 1.31 10.25
CA SER A 348 36.27 1.63 11.42
C SER A 348 35.37 1.61 12.65
N SER A 349 35.75 0.84 13.68
CA SER A 349 35.14 0.85 15.00
C SER A 349 35.13 2.29 15.54
N SER A 350 33.99 2.95 15.40
CA SER A 350 33.80 4.30 15.92
C SER A 350 33.51 4.20 17.41
N ASP A 351 34.36 4.77 18.24
CA ASP A 351 34.14 4.89 19.68
C ASP A 351 32.98 5.83 20.03
N ASP A 352 32.49 6.61 19.08
CA ASP A 352 31.35 7.51 19.24
C ASP A 352 30.01 6.82 18.88
N PRO A 353 28.92 7.13 19.61
CA PRO A 353 27.60 6.58 19.30
C PRO A 353 27.06 7.11 17.98
N TYR A 354 26.45 6.24 17.16
CA TYR A 354 25.86 6.64 15.88
C TYR A 354 24.58 5.85 15.55
N ILE A 355 23.82 6.36 14.59
CA ILE A 355 22.63 5.69 14.03
C ILE A 355 22.81 5.54 12.53
N GLU A 356 22.49 4.37 11.99
CA GLU A 356 22.35 4.18 10.55
C GLU A 356 21.04 4.85 10.07
N THR A 357 21.01 6.17 10.10
CA THR A 357 19.84 7.02 9.86
C THR A 357 19.03 6.64 8.61
N PRO A 358 19.63 6.30 7.44
CA PRO A 358 18.85 5.93 6.24
C PRO A 358 18.02 4.65 6.38
N ARG A 359 18.31 3.82 7.39
CA ARG A 359 17.56 2.58 7.67
C ARG A 359 16.48 2.74 8.74
N CYS A 360 16.28 3.96 9.25
CA CYS A 360 15.30 4.24 10.29
C CYS A 360 13.87 4.03 9.80
N THR A 361 13.07 3.26 10.55
CA THR A 361 11.66 2.97 10.26
C THR A 361 10.67 3.90 10.96
N THR A 362 11.15 4.97 11.62
CA THR A 362 10.31 5.97 12.30
C THR A 362 9.39 5.37 13.40
N CYS A 363 9.88 4.37 14.13
CA CYS A 363 9.10 3.66 15.15
C CYS A 363 8.86 4.46 16.44
N ASN A 364 9.51 5.61 16.64
CA ASN A 364 9.46 6.51 17.80
C ASN A 364 10.05 5.96 19.11
N GLU A 365 10.54 4.74 19.18
CA GLU A 365 11.02 4.14 20.44
C GLU A 365 12.20 4.93 21.04
N CYS A 366 13.23 5.25 20.25
CA CYS A 366 14.39 6.00 20.74
C CYS A 366 14.04 7.43 21.17
N THR A 367 13.17 8.12 20.44
CA THR A 367 12.73 9.48 20.77
C THR A 367 11.79 9.54 21.98
N GLN A 368 11.09 8.46 22.31
CA GLN A 368 10.32 8.34 23.56
C GLN A 368 11.22 8.14 24.78
N ILE A 369 12.35 7.45 24.62
CA ILE A 369 13.31 7.24 25.70
C ILE A 369 13.99 8.57 26.03
N ASN A 370 14.52 9.27 25.01
CA ASN A 370 15.14 10.59 25.22
C ASN A 370 15.01 11.47 23.97
N ASN A 371 14.10 12.44 23.99
CA ASN A 371 13.80 13.34 22.87
C ASN A 371 14.79 14.51 22.69
N ARG A 372 15.83 14.61 23.52
CA ARG A 372 16.93 15.56 23.38
C ARG A 372 18.15 14.88 22.73
N MET A 373 18.36 13.62 23.06
CA MET A 373 19.41 12.80 22.49
C MET A 373 19.07 12.35 21.06
N PHE A 374 17.84 11.88 20.85
CA PHE A 374 17.34 11.37 19.58
C PHE A 374 16.28 12.29 19.00
N ILE A 375 16.53 12.84 17.82
CA ILE A 375 15.53 13.66 17.10
C ILE A 375 15.41 13.18 15.66
N TYR A 376 14.37 13.64 14.97
CA TYR A 376 14.13 13.32 13.57
C TYR A 376 14.68 14.42 12.66
N ASN A 377 15.24 14.01 11.52
CA ASN A 377 15.56 14.90 10.41
C ASN A 377 14.28 15.22 9.60
N ASP A 378 14.43 16.00 8.52
CA ASP A 378 13.33 16.40 7.64
C ASP A 378 12.67 15.21 6.95
N ASP A 379 13.39 14.09 6.78
CA ASP A 379 12.90 12.83 6.20
C ASP A 379 12.26 11.90 7.25
N MET A 380 12.01 12.39 8.47
CA MET A 380 11.46 11.62 9.60
C MET A 380 12.32 10.43 10.02
N GLN A 381 13.62 10.49 9.81
CA GLN A 381 14.58 9.48 10.22
C GLN A 381 15.33 9.95 11.48
N ALA A 382 15.44 9.06 12.47
CA ALA A 382 16.10 9.38 13.73
C ALA A 382 17.61 9.51 13.57
N TYR A 383 18.18 10.50 14.25
CA TYR A 383 19.62 10.68 14.42
C TYR A 383 19.96 11.12 15.84
N ILE A 384 21.23 10.98 16.25
CA ILE A 384 21.70 11.46 17.54
C ILE A 384 22.04 12.95 17.40
N ALA A 385 21.24 13.79 18.04
CA ALA A 385 21.44 15.25 18.01
C ALA A 385 22.45 15.70 19.06
N ASP A 386 22.35 15.14 20.27
CA ASP A 386 23.24 15.45 21.37
C ASP A 386 23.46 14.18 22.22
N PRO A 387 24.60 13.50 22.05
CA PRO A 387 24.88 12.29 22.82
C PRO A 387 25.12 12.53 24.32
N ASP A 388 25.36 13.80 24.72
CA ASP A 388 25.56 14.19 26.11
C ASP A 388 24.24 14.64 26.81
N ALA A 389 23.13 14.69 26.07
CA ALA A 389 21.82 15.09 26.61
C ALA A 389 21.14 14.02 27.48
N GLY A 390 21.77 12.86 27.67
CA GLY A 390 21.24 11.76 28.46
C GLY A 390 22.32 10.86 29.04
N THR A 391 21.90 9.69 29.49
CA THR A 391 22.77 8.68 30.11
C THR A 391 23.14 7.60 29.10
N PHE A 392 24.27 6.89 29.34
CA PHE A 392 24.64 5.72 28.54
C PHE A 392 23.59 4.61 28.64
N LYS A 393 22.91 4.51 29.77
CA LYS A 393 21.76 3.62 29.96
C LYS A 393 20.65 3.90 28.96
N GLU A 394 20.24 5.16 28.78
CA GLU A 394 19.22 5.54 27.80
C GLU A 394 19.65 5.26 26.36
N MET A 395 20.93 5.38 26.06
CA MET A 395 21.51 5.02 24.76
C MET A 395 21.40 3.50 24.48
N VAL A 396 21.74 2.67 25.49
CA VAL A 396 21.63 1.20 25.40
C VAL A 396 20.17 0.76 25.32
N GLU A 397 19.29 1.34 26.13
CA GLU A 397 17.85 1.05 26.08
C GLU A 397 17.24 1.43 24.71
N ALA A 398 17.71 2.50 24.09
CA ALA A 398 17.28 2.89 22.75
C ALA A 398 17.77 1.90 21.68
N ALA A 399 18.98 1.38 21.79
CA ALA A 399 19.50 0.34 20.91
C ALA A 399 18.72 -0.97 21.03
N GLU A 400 18.40 -1.41 22.25
CA GLU A 400 17.59 -2.60 22.53
C GLU A 400 16.15 -2.48 22.04
N SER A 401 15.55 -1.27 22.12
CA SER A 401 14.18 -1.01 21.69
C SER A 401 14.07 -0.79 20.17
N CYS A 402 15.19 -0.62 19.47
CA CYS A 402 15.20 -0.37 18.03
C CYS A 402 14.87 -1.64 17.25
N GLN A 403 13.70 -1.67 16.60
CA GLN A 403 13.19 -2.83 15.86
C GLN A 403 14.08 -3.27 14.70
N VAL A 404 14.91 -2.37 14.18
CA VAL A 404 15.81 -2.62 13.05
C VAL A 404 17.29 -2.63 13.43
N CYS A 405 17.60 -2.52 14.73
CA CYS A 405 18.96 -2.64 15.30
C CYS A 405 20.00 -1.74 14.60
N ILE A 406 19.69 -0.44 14.44
CA ILE A 406 20.52 0.55 13.72
C ILE A 406 21.18 1.56 14.66
N ILE A 407 21.00 1.44 15.98
CA ILE A 407 21.57 2.34 16.97
C ILE A 407 22.78 1.65 17.58
N HIS A 408 23.94 2.27 17.43
CA HIS A 408 25.23 1.80 17.94
C HIS A 408 25.63 2.69 19.11
N PRO A 409 25.63 2.17 20.35
CA PRO A 409 25.84 2.97 21.57
C PRO A 409 27.25 3.55 21.72
N GLY A 410 28.25 2.97 21.05
CA GLY A 410 29.66 3.35 21.22
C GLY A 410 30.17 3.07 22.64
N ILE A 411 31.17 3.85 23.10
CA ILE A 411 31.70 3.76 24.44
C ILE A 411 31.05 4.76 25.40
N PRO A 412 30.89 4.40 26.70
CA PRO A 412 30.29 5.31 27.68
C PRO A 412 31.16 6.56 27.92
N ARG A 413 30.58 7.74 27.75
CA ARG A 413 31.24 9.02 28.00
C ARG A 413 31.39 9.34 29.50
N ASN A 414 30.40 8.87 30.31
CA ASN A 414 30.44 9.03 31.75
C ASN A 414 30.84 7.69 32.42
N GLN A 415 32.06 7.60 32.89
CA GLN A 415 32.61 6.39 33.55
C GLN A 415 32.09 6.16 34.97
N ASN A 416 31.33 7.10 35.55
CA ASN A 416 30.79 6.99 36.91
C ASN A 416 29.28 6.64 36.90
N GLU A 417 28.76 6.15 35.82
CA GLU A 417 27.36 5.77 35.72
C GLU A 417 27.12 4.43 36.47
N ALA A 418 25.95 4.33 37.11
CA ALA A 418 25.59 3.13 37.85
C ALA A 418 25.42 1.94 36.88
N ASP A 419 25.82 0.77 37.28
CA ASP A 419 25.70 -0.50 36.52
C ASP A 419 26.44 -0.52 35.19
N LEU A 420 27.48 0.33 35.02
CA LEU A 420 28.26 0.48 33.79
C LEU A 420 28.78 -0.84 33.21
N PRO A 421 29.31 -1.81 33.99
CA PRO A 421 29.76 -3.09 33.46
C PRO A 421 28.64 -3.92 32.78
N ASP A 422 27.43 -3.86 33.34
CA ASP A 422 26.25 -4.54 32.78
C ASP A 422 25.78 -3.83 31.50
N LEU A 423 25.75 -2.51 31.50
CA LEU A 423 25.40 -1.70 30.34
C LEU A 423 26.38 -1.90 29.16
N MET A 424 27.67 -2.01 29.46
CA MET A 424 28.69 -2.29 28.43
C MET A 424 28.49 -3.68 27.82
N ALA A 425 28.21 -4.70 28.66
CA ALA A 425 27.95 -6.04 28.15
C ALA A 425 26.69 -6.12 27.28
N ARG A 426 25.66 -5.31 27.57
CA ARG A 426 24.44 -5.19 26.76
C ARG A 426 24.70 -4.41 25.45
N ALA A 427 25.49 -3.36 25.52
CA ALA A 427 25.90 -2.55 24.35
C ALA A 427 26.73 -3.35 23.34
N GLU A 428 27.49 -4.36 23.76
CA GLU A 428 28.34 -5.22 22.92
C GLU A 428 27.53 -5.95 21.83
N ALA A 429 26.22 -6.17 22.06
CA ALA A 429 25.31 -6.77 21.07
C ALA A 429 24.99 -5.83 19.89
N PHE A 430 25.30 -4.54 20.01
CA PHE A 430 24.99 -3.47 19.04
C PHE A 430 26.26 -2.73 18.57
N ALA A 431 27.45 -3.28 18.86
CA ALA A 431 28.75 -2.70 18.49
C ALA A 431 29.11 -2.93 17.02
#